data_704fcb99fe6a61cd6ee694edad782e4f
#
_entry.id   704fcb99fe6a61cd6ee694edad782e4f
#
_cell.length_a   1.000
_cell.length_b   1.000
_cell.length_c   1.000
_cell.angle_alpha   90.00
_cell.angle_beta   90.00
_cell.angle_gamma   90.00
#
_symmetry.space_group_name_H-M   'P 1'
#
loop_
_entity.id
_entity.type
_entity.pdbx_description
1 polymer ?
#
loop_
_entity_poly.entity_id
_entity_poly.type
_entity_poly.pdbx_seq_one_letter_code
_entity_poly.pdbx_strand_id
1 'polypeptide(L)'
;MLNKEYYSIDEVAEKLSVSVKSVRRLVASGELESIRVSNLYRISQEALDEFIRKNSSKTLNDNKQQNINLFGEPIVQLPESYKPQAPNVVDISKFWDNPTKSEMTFVDLFCGAGGLSKGLEMSGLEGICGLDWFKEACMTYNRNFDHPFVNGDIKSEETKQQFYNTVEKQLAGRKLSIVAGGFPCQGFSMAGNRIVDDPRNSLYLELIEIVKKLQPEFVICENVKGLRSMLNGLVEKKIIDDFKAIGYEMNVMTLCAADYYTPQKRERVIFIGNRIGLKNYHPLPILQPSEYITTGATIADLMDMPENKAFNHVPTKHRPDMAQRMLELPEGQSLYKGYSDAWKKCPWNEASCTIKENHGGVNIHPRLPRVLTAREMARLQSFPDDFIFEGPKNKQLVQIGNAVPPLLGKAIGLAVRYSNKDL
;
A
#
# COMPACT_ATOMS: atom_id res chain seq x y z
N MET A 1 11.64 -0.73 43.87
CA MET A 1 11.75 -1.30 42.51
C MET A 1 13.02 -2.10 42.51
N LEU A 2 12.97 -3.42 42.31
CA LEU A 2 14.15 -4.28 42.20
C LEU A 2 14.93 -3.83 40.97
N ASN A 3 16.22 -3.50 41.13
CA ASN A 3 17.13 -3.20 40.00
C ASN A 3 17.15 -4.45 39.11
N LYS A 4 16.73 -4.27 37.86
CA LYS A 4 16.71 -5.35 36.88
C LYS A 4 18.14 -5.54 36.34
N GLU A 5 18.75 -6.66 36.63
CA GLU A 5 20.15 -6.92 36.26
C GLU A 5 20.38 -7.16 34.76
N TYR A 6 19.34 -7.60 34.00
CA TYR A 6 19.43 -7.93 32.58
C TYR A 6 18.21 -7.46 31.79
N TYR A 7 18.47 -7.01 30.58
CA TYR A 7 17.50 -6.52 29.61
C TYR A 7 17.44 -7.41 28.37
N SER A 8 16.26 -7.51 27.78
CA SER A 8 16.09 -8.06 26.42
C SER A 8 16.53 -7.04 25.36
N ILE A 9 16.70 -7.51 24.12
CA ILE A 9 16.98 -6.61 22.97
C ILE A 9 15.90 -5.55 22.81
N ASP A 10 14.63 -5.91 23.01
CA ASP A 10 13.49 -5.00 22.85
C ASP A 10 13.50 -3.90 23.92
N GLU A 11 13.78 -4.26 25.18
CA GLU A 11 13.89 -3.30 26.30
C GLU A 11 15.08 -2.35 26.13
N VAL A 12 16.21 -2.83 25.58
CA VAL A 12 17.35 -1.98 25.26
C VAL A 12 17.01 -1.04 24.08
N ALA A 13 16.28 -1.52 23.09
CA ALA A 13 15.84 -0.70 21.98
C ALA A 13 14.92 0.46 22.45
N GLU A 14 14.02 0.18 23.38
CA GLU A 14 13.15 1.19 24.01
C GLU A 14 13.98 2.19 24.84
N LYS A 15 14.88 1.71 25.72
CA LYS A 15 15.75 2.56 26.56
C LYS A 15 16.64 3.49 25.77
N LEU A 16 17.18 3.02 24.64
CA LEU A 16 18.04 3.80 23.76
C LEU A 16 17.28 4.58 22.70
N SER A 17 15.95 4.43 22.64
CA SER A 17 15.07 5.03 21.62
C SER A 17 15.52 4.69 20.17
N VAL A 18 15.89 3.43 19.93
CA VAL A 18 16.37 2.92 18.65
C VAL A 18 15.57 1.69 18.19
N SER A 19 15.75 1.27 16.94
CA SER A 19 15.09 0.06 16.44
C SER A 19 15.69 -1.22 17.07
N VAL A 20 14.84 -2.24 17.26
CA VAL A 20 15.25 -3.59 17.68
C VAL A 20 16.35 -4.17 16.77
N LYS A 21 16.28 -3.86 15.47
CA LYS A 21 17.28 -4.25 14.47
C LYS A 21 18.65 -3.59 14.71
N SER A 22 18.65 -2.33 15.15
CA SER A 22 19.89 -1.63 15.52
C SER A 22 20.57 -2.29 16.73
N VAL A 23 19.82 -2.62 17.76
CA VAL A 23 20.37 -3.34 18.94
C VAL A 23 20.89 -4.72 18.55
N ARG A 24 20.21 -5.48 17.71
CA ARG A 24 20.69 -6.78 17.21
C ARG A 24 22.00 -6.64 16.44
N ARG A 25 22.19 -5.58 15.68
CA ARG A 25 23.42 -5.29 14.95
C ARG A 25 24.57 -5.01 15.92
N LEU A 26 24.34 -4.19 16.95
CA LEU A 26 25.35 -3.86 17.97
C LEU A 26 25.78 -5.11 18.79
N VAL A 27 24.84 -5.99 19.08
CA VAL A 27 25.13 -7.29 19.70
C VAL A 27 25.90 -8.21 18.75
N ALA A 28 25.51 -8.27 17.50
CA ALA A 28 26.18 -9.10 16.49
C ALA A 28 27.58 -8.62 16.13
N SER A 29 27.85 -7.31 16.15
CA SER A 29 29.19 -6.71 15.94
C SER A 29 30.08 -6.76 17.18
N GLY A 30 29.53 -7.15 18.36
CA GLY A 30 30.25 -7.13 19.63
C GLY A 30 30.42 -5.74 20.25
N GLU A 31 29.83 -4.72 19.66
CA GLU A 31 29.85 -3.33 20.19
C GLU A 31 29.02 -3.19 21.47
N LEU A 32 27.97 -4.00 21.63
CA LEU A 32 27.16 -4.12 22.83
C LEU A 32 27.29 -5.54 23.39
N GLU A 33 27.97 -5.65 24.54
CA GLU A 33 28.20 -6.94 25.17
C GLU A 33 26.88 -7.59 25.62
N SER A 34 26.72 -8.88 25.37
CA SER A 34 25.51 -9.62 25.69
C SER A 34 25.82 -11.09 26.00
N ILE A 35 24.98 -11.71 26.78
CA ILE A 35 25.00 -13.15 27.02
C ILE A 35 23.81 -13.81 26.30
N ARG A 36 23.99 -15.08 25.90
CA ARG A 36 22.93 -15.84 25.23
C ARG A 36 22.36 -16.87 26.17
N VAL A 37 21.06 -16.74 26.51
CA VAL A 37 20.33 -17.65 27.34
C VAL A 37 19.14 -18.23 26.58
N SER A 38 19.11 -19.53 26.40
CA SER A 38 18.02 -20.24 25.67
C SER A 38 17.66 -19.59 24.33
N ASN A 39 18.66 -19.33 23.48
CA ASN A 39 18.53 -18.66 22.17
C ASN A 39 18.09 -17.18 22.20
N LEU A 40 18.01 -16.56 23.39
CA LEU A 40 17.70 -15.14 23.55
C LEU A 40 18.92 -14.38 24.05
N TYR A 41 19.16 -13.21 23.49
CA TYR A 41 20.19 -12.30 23.99
C TYR A 41 19.70 -11.58 25.25
N ARG A 42 20.64 -11.42 26.23
CA ARG A 42 20.45 -10.63 27.43
C ARG A 42 21.62 -9.69 27.61
N ILE A 43 21.33 -8.44 27.91
CA ILE A 43 22.28 -7.36 28.09
C ILE A 43 22.24 -6.95 29.55
N SER A 44 23.38 -6.98 30.23
CA SER A 44 23.44 -6.54 31.64
C SER A 44 23.30 -5.01 31.70
N GLN A 45 22.88 -4.50 32.87
CA GLN A 45 22.86 -3.06 33.13
C GLN A 45 24.25 -2.46 32.96
N GLU A 46 25.28 -3.13 33.42
CA GLU A 46 26.67 -2.69 33.31
C GLU A 46 27.15 -2.59 31.87
N ALA A 47 26.85 -3.59 31.02
CA ALA A 47 27.18 -3.57 29.61
C ALA A 47 26.48 -2.43 28.87
N LEU A 48 25.22 -2.16 29.24
CA LEU A 48 24.46 -1.04 28.67
C LEU A 48 25.04 0.32 29.12
N ASP A 49 25.36 0.47 30.39
CA ASP A 49 25.94 1.70 30.95
C ASP A 49 27.34 1.96 30.37
N GLU A 50 28.14 0.92 30.20
CA GLU A 50 29.46 1.03 29.58
C GLU A 50 29.36 1.42 28.11
N PHE A 51 28.42 0.83 27.36
CA PHE A 51 28.13 1.20 25.98
C PHE A 51 27.72 2.68 25.89
N ILE A 52 26.80 3.12 26.74
CA ILE A 52 26.39 4.54 26.81
C ILE A 52 27.57 5.43 27.16
N ARG A 53 28.39 5.07 28.14
CA ARG A 53 29.55 5.86 28.53
C ARG A 53 30.62 5.97 27.43
N LYS A 54 30.94 4.86 26.75
CA LYS A 54 31.89 4.84 25.62
C LYS A 54 31.41 5.70 24.44
N ASN A 55 30.13 5.78 24.26
CA ASN A 55 29.52 6.49 23.11
C ASN A 55 29.05 7.92 23.45
N SER A 56 28.87 8.26 24.74
CA SER A 56 28.42 9.61 25.13
C SER A 56 29.55 10.64 25.21
N SER A 57 30.78 10.25 25.49
CA SER A 57 31.88 11.20 25.67
C SER A 57 32.65 11.54 24.40
N LYS A 58 32.64 10.66 23.38
CA LYS A 58 33.27 10.91 22.07
C LYS A 58 32.34 11.58 21.05
N THR A 59 31.05 11.34 21.18
CA THR A 59 30.08 11.59 20.11
C THR A 59 29.46 12.99 20.15
N LEU A 60 29.42 13.66 21.29
CA LEU A 60 28.78 14.98 21.41
C LEU A 60 29.56 16.13 20.75
N ASN A 61 30.91 16.04 20.67
CA ASN A 61 31.73 17.06 20.02
C ASN A 61 31.99 16.78 18.54
N ASP A 62 32.21 15.50 18.16
CA ASP A 62 32.48 15.13 16.77
C ASP A 62 31.21 15.09 15.92
N ASN A 63 30.06 14.68 16.53
CA ASN A 63 28.78 14.59 15.83
C ASN A 63 28.10 15.97 15.59
N LYS A 64 28.40 16.98 16.41
CA LYS A 64 27.92 18.34 16.15
C LYS A 64 28.59 18.99 14.92
N GLN A 65 29.79 18.53 14.53
CA GLN A 65 30.48 19.00 13.32
C GLN A 65 30.14 18.18 12.07
N GLN A 66 29.60 16.93 12.22
CA GLN A 66 29.35 16.03 11.09
C GLN A 66 27.87 15.71 10.86
N ASN A 67 26.95 16.26 11.67
CA ASN A 67 25.50 15.96 11.57
C ASN A 67 25.17 14.45 11.49
N ILE A 68 25.85 13.63 12.30
CA ILE A 68 25.60 12.18 12.39
C ILE A 68 24.98 11.81 13.74
N ASN A 69 24.12 10.77 13.76
CA ASN A 69 23.53 10.23 15.00
C ASN A 69 24.54 9.35 15.75
N LEU A 70 24.17 8.82 16.93
CA LEU A 70 24.98 7.93 17.77
C LEU A 70 25.50 6.66 17.06
N PHE A 71 25.01 6.33 15.86
CA PHE A 71 25.38 5.18 15.05
C PHE A 71 26.23 5.56 13.83
N GLY A 72 26.74 6.80 13.76
CA GLY A 72 27.50 7.29 12.61
C GLY A 72 26.65 7.53 11.36
N GLU A 73 25.31 7.53 11.49
CA GLU A 73 24.39 7.82 10.39
C GLU A 73 24.13 9.32 10.35
N PRO A 74 24.17 9.95 9.16
CA PRO A 74 23.87 11.37 9.07
C PRO A 74 22.48 11.69 9.60
N ILE A 75 22.40 12.70 10.46
CA ILE A 75 21.13 13.29 10.86
C ILE A 75 20.66 14.12 9.66
N VAL A 76 19.74 13.60 8.89
CA VAL A 76 19.04 14.38 7.87
C VAL A 76 18.14 15.37 8.61
N GLN A 77 18.63 16.58 8.82
CA GLN A 77 17.78 17.69 9.26
C GLN A 77 16.83 17.99 8.09
N LEU A 78 15.53 17.76 8.33
CA LEU A 78 14.51 18.28 7.44
C LEU A 78 14.67 19.81 7.37
N PRO A 79 14.55 20.42 6.19
CA PRO A 79 14.30 21.85 6.12
C PRO A 79 13.08 22.13 7.02
N GLU A 80 13.20 23.03 7.99
CA GLU A 80 12.12 23.37 8.94
C GLU A 80 10.80 23.84 8.27
N SER A 81 10.76 23.90 6.96
CA SER A 81 9.71 24.56 6.18
C SER A 81 8.89 23.68 5.24
N TYR A 82 9.08 22.31 5.16
CA TYR A 82 8.22 21.51 4.31
C TYR A 82 6.85 21.32 4.96
N LYS A 83 5.91 22.16 4.55
CA LYS A 83 4.48 21.96 4.80
C LYS A 83 3.86 21.49 3.49
N PRO A 84 3.25 20.28 3.45
CA PRO A 84 2.48 19.86 2.28
C PRO A 84 1.43 20.92 1.93
N GLN A 85 1.26 21.21 0.65
CA GLN A 85 0.15 22.07 0.22
C GLN A 85 -1.16 21.38 0.57
N ALA A 86 -2.14 22.17 1.05
CA ALA A 86 -3.49 21.66 1.22
C ALA A 86 -4.04 21.21 -0.15
N PRO A 87 -4.59 19.98 -0.25
CA PRO A 87 -5.12 19.50 -1.52
C PRO A 87 -6.36 20.29 -1.94
N ASN A 88 -6.53 20.53 -3.25
CA ASN A 88 -7.83 20.92 -3.75
C ASN A 88 -8.75 19.71 -3.67
N VAL A 89 -10.01 19.93 -3.31
CA VAL A 89 -10.99 18.85 -3.17
C VAL A 89 -12.26 19.16 -3.95
N VAL A 90 -12.98 18.12 -4.34
CA VAL A 90 -14.24 18.22 -5.10
C VAL A 90 -15.27 17.23 -4.57
N ASP A 91 -16.52 17.68 -4.50
CA ASP A 91 -17.66 16.82 -4.26
C ASP A 91 -18.02 16.08 -5.56
N ILE A 92 -17.79 14.76 -5.53
CA ILE A 92 -18.06 13.85 -6.65
C ILE A 92 -19.39 13.10 -6.51
N SER A 93 -20.14 13.31 -5.45
CA SER A 93 -21.37 12.55 -5.14
C SER A 93 -22.40 12.59 -6.28
N LYS A 94 -22.54 13.76 -6.91
CA LYS A 94 -23.46 13.96 -8.04
C LYS A 94 -23.09 13.20 -9.33
N PHE A 95 -21.83 12.74 -9.45
CA PHE A 95 -21.35 11.98 -10.60
C PHE A 95 -21.23 10.49 -10.31
N TRP A 96 -21.57 10.08 -9.06
CA TRP A 96 -21.26 8.75 -8.57
C TRP A 96 -22.05 7.64 -9.24
N ASP A 97 -23.39 7.78 -9.34
CA ASP A 97 -24.24 6.66 -9.74
C ASP A 97 -24.17 6.34 -11.25
N ASN A 98 -24.09 7.36 -12.10
CA ASN A 98 -24.12 7.21 -13.55
C ASN A 98 -23.06 8.08 -14.23
N PRO A 99 -21.77 7.78 -14.09
CA PRO A 99 -20.75 8.52 -14.79
C PRO A 99 -20.86 8.31 -16.31
N THR A 100 -20.87 9.39 -17.06
CA THR A 100 -20.83 9.34 -18.53
C THR A 100 -19.53 8.69 -19.00
N LYS A 101 -19.56 8.09 -20.21
CA LYS A 101 -18.32 7.63 -20.85
C LYS A 101 -17.43 8.83 -21.16
N SER A 102 -16.15 8.72 -20.84
CA SER A 102 -15.10 9.70 -21.12
C SER A 102 -14.29 9.30 -22.35
N GLU A 103 -13.72 10.26 -23.03
CA GLU A 103 -12.69 10.02 -24.06
C GLU A 103 -11.28 9.93 -23.48
N MET A 104 -11.12 10.19 -22.17
CA MET A 104 -9.84 10.08 -21.49
C MET A 104 -9.42 8.62 -21.36
N THR A 105 -8.17 8.36 -21.69
CA THR A 105 -7.57 7.03 -21.71
C THR A 105 -6.59 6.85 -20.54
N PHE A 106 -6.41 5.61 -20.07
CA PHE A 106 -5.40 5.32 -19.06
C PHE A 106 -4.60 4.05 -19.34
N VAL A 107 -3.37 4.04 -18.85
CA VAL A 107 -2.59 2.82 -18.61
C VAL A 107 -2.36 2.65 -17.11
N ASP A 108 -2.25 1.40 -16.64
CA ASP A 108 -2.05 1.08 -15.23
C ASP A 108 -0.78 0.23 -15.05
N LEU A 109 0.21 0.79 -14.35
CA LEU A 109 1.49 0.15 -14.04
C LEU A 109 1.44 -0.47 -12.65
N PHE A 110 2.07 -1.63 -12.48
CA PHE A 110 1.95 -2.41 -11.24
C PHE A 110 0.49 -2.74 -10.91
N CYS A 111 -0.29 -2.97 -11.96
CA CYS A 111 -1.76 -3.02 -11.88
C CYS A 111 -2.29 -4.24 -11.12
N GLY A 112 -1.46 -5.26 -10.87
CA GLY A 112 -1.89 -6.49 -10.21
C GLY A 112 -3.11 -7.10 -10.91
N ALA A 113 -4.13 -7.46 -10.14
CA ALA A 113 -5.39 -7.97 -10.69
C ALA A 113 -6.30 -6.89 -11.33
N GLY A 114 -5.91 -5.61 -11.29
CA GLY A 114 -6.66 -4.53 -11.92
C GLY A 114 -7.70 -3.85 -11.02
N GLY A 115 -7.47 -3.79 -9.70
CA GLY A 115 -8.41 -3.11 -8.81
C GLY A 115 -8.52 -1.60 -9.10
N LEU A 116 -7.39 -0.91 -9.31
CA LEU A 116 -7.38 0.49 -9.74
C LEU A 116 -7.98 0.63 -11.14
N SER A 117 -7.54 -0.19 -12.11
CA SER A 117 -8.08 -0.21 -13.47
C SER A 117 -9.61 -0.35 -13.49
N LYS A 118 -10.17 -1.29 -12.68
CA LYS A 118 -11.63 -1.47 -12.60
C LYS A 118 -12.32 -0.22 -12.07
N GLY A 119 -11.75 0.43 -11.08
CA GLY A 119 -12.29 1.68 -10.55
C GLY A 119 -12.24 2.83 -11.56
N LEU A 120 -11.15 2.96 -12.30
CA LEU A 120 -11.01 3.96 -13.36
C LEU A 120 -12.04 3.71 -14.48
N GLU A 121 -12.27 2.45 -14.91
CA GLU A 121 -13.34 2.13 -15.85
C GLU A 121 -14.73 2.46 -15.29
N MET A 122 -14.98 2.15 -14.00
CA MET A 122 -16.23 2.51 -13.33
C MET A 122 -16.46 4.03 -13.24
N SER A 123 -15.42 4.84 -13.38
CA SER A 123 -15.54 6.30 -13.49
C SER A 123 -15.81 6.78 -14.94
N GLY A 124 -15.87 5.86 -15.91
CA GLY A 124 -16.11 6.14 -17.31
C GLY A 124 -14.85 6.29 -18.17
N LEU A 125 -13.65 6.15 -17.61
CA LEU A 125 -12.37 6.20 -18.33
C LEU A 125 -12.16 4.94 -19.17
N GLU A 126 -11.40 5.07 -20.27
CA GLU A 126 -11.08 3.96 -21.17
C GLU A 126 -9.70 3.37 -20.84
N GLY A 127 -9.64 2.07 -20.51
CA GLY A 127 -8.39 1.33 -20.32
C GLY A 127 -7.68 1.05 -21.63
N ILE A 128 -6.39 1.28 -21.67
CA ILE A 128 -5.52 1.05 -22.85
C ILE A 128 -4.62 -0.16 -22.64
N CYS A 129 -3.96 -0.27 -21.49
CA CYS A 129 -3.04 -1.37 -21.20
C CYS A 129 -2.74 -1.44 -19.69
N GLY A 130 -2.69 -2.67 -19.15
CA GLY A 130 -2.11 -2.95 -17.84
C GLY A 130 -0.70 -3.52 -17.97
N LEU A 131 0.15 -3.32 -16.95
CA LEU A 131 1.48 -3.93 -16.85
C LEU A 131 1.75 -4.41 -15.43
N ASP A 132 2.10 -5.67 -15.28
CA ASP A 132 2.59 -6.26 -14.03
C ASP A 132 3.45 -7.51 -14.31
N TRP A 133 4.31 -7.87 -13.36
CA TRP A 133 5.15 -9.07 -13.45
C TRP A 133 4.46 -10.34 -12.92
N PHE A 134 3.38 -10.18 -12.15
CA PHE A 134 2.71 -11.28 -11.45
C PHE A 134 1.82 -12.08 -12.40
N LYS A 135 2.27 -13.26 -12.78
CA LYS A 135 1.63 -14.12 -13.80
C LYS A 135 0.15 -14.41 -13.52
N GLU A 136 -0.20 -14.74 -12.27
CA GLU A 136 -1.58 -15.07 -11.92
C GLU A 136 -2.48 -13.83 -11.96
N ALA A 137 -1.92 -12.65 -11.69
CA ALA A 137 -2.65 -11.39 -11.86
C ALA A 137 -2.92 -11.10 -13.35
N CYS A 138 -1.97 -11.43 -14.24
CA CYS A 138 -2.18 -11.37 -15.68
C CYS A 138 -3.38 -12.22 -16.13
N MET A 139 -3.50 -13.45 -15.63
CA MET A 139 -4.64 -14.32 -15.95
C MET A 139 -5.97 -13.68 -15.49
N THR A 140 -6.00 -13.12 -14.28
CA THR A 140 -7.16 -12.42 -13.73
C THR A 140 -7.49 -11.19 -14.55
N TYR A 141 -6.51 -10.38 -14.90
CA TYR A 141 -6.69 -9.17 -15.69
C TYR A 141 -7.29 -9.47 -17.07
N ASN A 142 -6.69 -10.41 -17.81
CA ASN A 142 -7.17 -10.81 -19.13
C ASN A 142 -8.58 -11.43 -19.13
N ARG A 143 -9.04 -11.94 -17.98
CA ARG A 143 -10.40 -12.45 -17.83
C ARG A 143 -11.44 -11.35 -17.65
N ASN A 144 -11.06 -10.24 -17.00
CA ASN A 144 -12.00 -9.23 -16.53
C ASN A 144 -11.94 -7.90 -17.29
N PHE A 145 -10.99 -7.74 -18.23
CA PHE A 145 -10.81 -6.53 -19.02
C PHE A 145 -10.66 -6.85 -20.51
N ASP A 146 -11.20 -5.98 -21.35
CA ASP A 146 -11.13 -6.09 -22.82
C ASP A 146 -9.83 -5.51 -23.38
N HIS A 147 -9.16 -4.63 -22.63
CA HIS A 147 -7.88 -4.05 -23.05
C HIS A 147 -6.69 -4.93 -22.62
N PRO A 148 -5.56 -4.90 -23.36
CA PRO A 148 -4.46 -5.82 -23.18
C PRO A 148 -3.70 -5.63 -21.87
N PHE A 149 -3.01 -6.70 -21.46
CA PHE A 149 -2.09 -6.75 -20.35
C PHE A 149 -0.71 -7.18 -20.84
N VAL A 150 0.33 -6.49 -20.42
CA VAL A 150 1.73 -6.89 -20.63
C VAL A 150 2.26 -7.53 -19.35
N ASN A 151 2.64 -8.83 -19.45
CA ASN A 151 3.22 -9.56 -18.32
C ASN A 151 4.75 -9.54 -18.43
N GLY A 152 5.42 -8.86 -17.50
CA GLY A 152 6.88 -8.82 -17.46
C GLY A 152 7.42 -7.92 -16.37
N ASP A 153 8.74 -8.00 -16.16
CA ASP A 153 9.44 -7.10 -15.25
C ASP A 153 9.57 -5.72 -15.91
N ILE A 154 9.02 -4.69 -15.26
CA ILE A 154 9.09 -3.31 -15.74
C ILE A 154 10.53 -2.78 -15.90
N LYS A 155 11.52 -3.42 -15.26
CA LYS A 155 12.96 -3.11 -15.43
C LYS A 155 13.54 -3.66 -16.73
N SER A 156 12.86 -4.61 -17.38
CA SER A 156 13.32 -5.19 -18.63
C SER A 156 13.00 -4.26 -19.80
N GLU A 157 14.02 -3.93 -20.58
CA GLU A 157 13.85 -3.12 -21.82
C GLU A 157 12.92 -3.82 -22.82
N GLU A 158 12.95 -5.17 -22.88
CA GLU A 158 12.03 -5.94 -23.72
C GLU A 158 10.57 -5.74 -23.27
N THR A 159 10.30 -5.83 -21.97
CA THR A 159 8.98 -5.57 -21.39
C THR A 159 8.52 -4.15 -21.65
N LYS A 160 9.38 -3.15 -21.45
CA LYS A 160 9.07 -1.74 -21.76
C LYS A 160 8.74 -1.54 -23.22
N GLN A 161 9.54 -2.12 -24.13
CA GLN A 161 9.30 -1.98 -25.56
C GLN A 161 7.97 -2.64 -25.99
N GLN A 162 7.68 -3.82 -25.45
CA GLN A 162 6.39 -4.49 -25.66
C GLN A 162 5.23 -3.61 -25.17
N PHE A 163 5.38 -3.02 -23.98
CA PHE A 163 4.39 -2.13 -23.39
C PHE A 163 4.17 -0.88 -24.27
N TYR A 164 5.23 -0.20 -24.69
CA TYR A 164 5.12 0.98 -25.56
C TYR A 164 4.45 0.65 -26.89
N ASN A 165 4.83 -0.43 -27.54
CA ASN A 165 4.23 -0.88 -28.80
C ASN A 165 2.74 -1.20 -28.62
N THR A 166 2.37 -1.81 -27.50
CA THR A 166 0.98 -2.14 -27.17
C THR A 166 0.16 -0.87 -26.95
N VAL A 167 0.68 0.08 -26.16
CA VAL A 167 0.03 1.37 -25.89
C VAL A 167 -0.16 2.16 -27.17
N GLU A 168 0.86 2.29 -28.02
CA GLU A 168 0.80 2.99 -29.29
C GLU A 168 -0.27 2.39 -30.22
N LYS A 169 -0.29 1.06 -30.34
CA LYS A 169 -1.28 0.32 -31.12
C LYS A 169 -2.72 0.57 -30.64
N GLN A 170 -2.94 0.53 -29.32
CA GLN A 170 -4.27 0.71 -28.73
C GLN A 170 -4.76 2.17 -28.79
N LEU A 171 -3.86 3.12 -28.64
CA LEU A 171 -4.19 4.54 -28.78
C LEU A 171 -4.55 4.90 -30.22
N ALA A 172 -3.97 4.23 -31.22
CA ALA A 172 -4.25 4.46 -32.64
C ALA A 172 -4.17 5.96 -33.05
N GLY A 173 -3.16 6.67 -32.53
CA GLY A 173 -2.95 8.11 -32.76
C GLY A 173 -3.67 9.04 -31.78
N ARG A 174 -4.49 8.51 -30.87
CA ARG A 174 -5.07 9.30 -29.75
C ARG A 174 -4.00 9.64 -28.72
N LYS A 175 -4.27 10.65 -27.90
CA LYS A 175 -3.41 10.99 -26.76
C LYS A 175 -3.65 10.04 -25.59
N LEU A 176 -2.59 9.75 -24.83
CA LEU A 176 -2.72 9.11 -23.53
C LEU A 176 -3.05 10.17 -22.48
N SER A 177 -4.20 10.02 -21.82
CA SER A 177 -4.62 10.98 -20.81
C SER A 177 -3.97 10.72 -19.45
N ILE A 178 -3.86 9.44 -19.03
CA ILE A 178 -3.45 9.09 -17.67
C ILE A 178 -2.43 7.95 -17.67
N VAL A 179 -1.35 8.10 -16.89
CA VAL A 179 -0.56 6.97 -16.38
C VAL A 179 -0.92 6.81 -14.90
N ALA A 180 -1.49 5.66 -14.56
CA ALA A 180 -1.77 5.26 -13.19
C ALA A 180 -0.78 4.21 -12.71
N GLY A 181 -0.51 4.11 -11.39
CA GLY A 181 0.33 3.04 -10.86
C GLY A 181 0.48 3.05 -9.34
N GLY A 182 0.41 1.84 -8.76
CA GLY A 182 0.68 1.58 -7.34
C GLY A 182 2.06 0.96 -7.15
N PHE A 183 3.13 1.74 -7.15
CA PHE A 183 4.49 1.21 -7.02
C PHE A 183 4.79 0.68 -5.61
N PRO A 184 5.61 -0.40 -5.45
CA PRO A 184 5.96 -0.93 -4.14
C PRO A 184 6.79 0.06 -3.30
N CYS A 185 6.40 0.24 -2.02
CA CYS A 185 7.09 1.15 -1.08
C CYS A 185 8.34 0.53 -0.41
N GLN A 186 8.63 -0.75 -0.63
CA GLN A 186 9.69 -1.49 0.08
C GLN A 186 11.12 -0.96 -0.16
N GLY A 187 11.31 -0.14 -1.17
CA GLY A 187 12.59 0.49 -1.50
C GLY A 187 12.96 1.72 -0.66
N PHE A 188 11.99 2.33 0.02
CA PHE A 188 12.22 3.52 0.84
C PHE A 188 12.55 3.17 2.30
N SER A 189 13.43 2.18 2.55
CA SER A 189 13.80 1.79 3.91
C SER A 189 14.95 2.63 4.46
N MET A 190 14.94 2.82 5.80
CA MET A 190 15.94 3.58 6.58
C MET A 190 17.31 2.87 6.68
N ALA A 191 18.00 2.64 5.59
CA ALA A 191 19.36 2.11 5.62
C ALA A 191 20.35 3.11 5.00
N GLY A 192 20.75 4.09 5.81
CA GLY A 192 21.81 5.03 5.49
C GLY A 192 21.40 6.18 4.55
N ASN A 193 22.28 7.14 4.34
CA ASN A 193 22.13 8.36 3.53
C ASN A 193 21.79 8.20 2.05
N ARG A 194 21.34 7.02 1.62
CA ARG A 194 21.14 6.67 0.23
C ARG A 194 19.66 6.48 -0.10
N ILE A 195 18.86 7.54 0.03
CA ILE A 195 17.52 7.58 -0.57
C ILE A 195 17.62 7.46 -2.10
N VAL A 196 18.77 7.83 -2.68
CA VAL A 196 18.97 7.96 -4.13
C VAL A 196 19.47 6.67 -4.78
N ASP A 197 20.21 5.80 -4.08
CA ASP A 197 20.92 4.66 -4.69
C ASP A 197 20.48 3.28 -4.21
N ASP A 198 19.33 3.14 -3.50
CA ASP A 198 18.84 1.82 -3.13
C ASP A 198 18.23 1.13 -4.36
N PRO A 199 18.76 -0.03 -4.80
CA PRO A 199 18.21 -0.77 -5.95
C PRO A 199 16.72 -1.11 -5.81
N ARG A 200 16.17 -1.05 -4.58
CA ARG A 200 14.75 -1.25 -4.30
C ARG A 200 13.88 -0.05 -4.67
N ASN A 201 14.46 1.16 -4.78
CA ASN A 201 13.77 2.35 -5.30
C ASN A 201 13.62 2.30 -6.84
N SER A 202 14.26 1.34 -7.49
CA SER A 202 14.28 1.26 -8.95
C SER A 202 12.88 1.19 -9.57
N LEU A 203 11.92 0.51 -8.92
CA LEU A 203 10.56 0.39 -9.48
C LEU A 203 9.80 1.73 -9.55
N TYR A 204 10.01 2.61 -8.57
CA TYR A 204 9.50 3.98 -8.65
C TYR A 204 10.15 4.77 -9.79
N LEU A 205 11.47 4.60 -9.99
CA LEU A 205 12.20 5.27 -11.08
C LEU A 205 11.73 4.79 -12.45
N GLU A 206 11.37 3.51 -12.59
CA GLU A 206 10.76 2.97 -13.82
C GLU A 206 9.41 3.66 -14.14
N LEU A 207 8.58 3.92 -13.10
CA LEU A 207 7.36 4.70 -13.29
C LEU A 207 7.69 6.10 -13.84
N ILE A 208 8.66 6.81 -13.25
CA ILE A 208 9.09 8.15 -13.71
C ILE A 208 9.58 8.09 -15.16
N GLU A 209 10.36 7.08 -15.52
CA GLU A 209 10.87 6.88 -16.88
C GLU A 209 9.72 6.71 -17.89
N ILE A 210 8.76 5.83 -17.57
CA ILE A 210 7.59 5.59 -18.43
C ILE A 210 6.74 6.86 -18.57
N VAL A 211 6.49 7.58 -17.48
CA VAL A 211 5.76 8.86 -17.52
C VAL A 211 6.51 9.88 -18.38
N LYS A 212 7.83 9.97 -18.24
CA LYS A 212 8.67 10.86 -19.08
C LYS A 212 8.64 10.47 -20.55
N LYS A 213 8.55 9.19 -20.89
CA LYS A 213 8.48 8.68 -22.26
C LYS A 213 7.11 8.90 -22.87
N LEU A 214 6.03 8.54 -22.18
CA LEU A 214 4.66 8.59 -22.70
C LEU A 214 4.02 9.99 -22.61
N GLN A 215 4.50 10.82 -21.69
CA GLN A 215 4.03 12.20 -21.49
C GLN A 215 2.49 12.35 -21.35
N PRO A 216 1.82 11.56 -20.48
CA PRO A 216 0.38 11.67 -20.27
C PRO A 216 0.00 13.07 -19.76
N GLU A 217 -1.25 13.46 -19.92
CA GLU A 217 -1.76 14.71 -19.36
C GLU A 217 -1.80 14.69 -17.84
N PHE A 218 -2.18 13.55 -17.26
CA PHE A 218 -2.26 13.32 -15.82
C PHE A 218 -1.43 12.09 -15.38
N VAL A 219 -1.07 12.09 -14.10
CA VAL A 219 -0.51 10.93 -13.42
C VAL A 219 -1.28 10.66 -12.14
N ILE A 220 -1.50 9.38 -11.82
CA ILE A 220 -2.10 8.91 -10.58
C ILE A 220 -1.12 7.93 -9.95
N CYS A 221 -0.63 8.23 -8.73
CA CYS A 221 0.20 7.29 -8.00
C CYS A 221 -0.47 6.93 -6.68
N GLU A 222 -0.55 5.62 -6.38
CA GLU A 222 -1.09 5.11 -5.13
C GLU A 222 0.00 4.49 -4.28
N ASN A 223 -0.11 4.65 -2.96
CA ASN A 223 0.77 3.95 -2.03
C ASN A 223 0.11 3.81 -0.63
N VAL A 224 0.77 3.07 0.25
CA VAL A 224 0.32 2.92 1.64
C VAL A 224 0.48 4.24 2.42
N LYS A 225 -0.44 4.51 3.38
CA LYS A 225 -0.43 5.72 4.22
C LYS A 225 0.93 6.01 4.86
N GLY A 226 1.64 4.95 5.29
CA GLY A 226 2.95 5.07 5.94
C GLY A 226 4.01 5.77 5.09
N LEU A 227 3.88 5.81 3.76
CA LEU A 227 4.81 6.51 2.87
C LEU A 227 4.95 8.00 3.24
N ARG A 228 3.87 8.67 3.62
CA ARG A 228 3.89 10.10 4.00
C ARG A 228 4.76 10.41 5.21
N SER A 229 4.85 9.49 6.17
CA SER A 229 5.68 9.65 7.38
C SER A 229 7.08 9.08 7.23
N MET A 230 7.37 8.37 6.13
CA MET A 230 8.70 7.81 5.89
C MET A 230 9.74 8.91 5.83
N LEU A 231 10.84 8.71 6.58
CA LEU A 231 11.92 9.67 6.70
C LEU A 231 11.41 11.09 7.01
N ASN A 232 10.45 11.20 7.93
CA ASN A 232 9.84 12.46 8.35
C ASN A 232 9.24 13.29 7.18
N GLY A 233 8.66 12.63 6.16
CA GLY A 233 8.04 13.26 5.00
C GLY A 233 8.97 13.48 3.80
N LEU A 234 10.26 13.15 3.91
CA LEU A 234 11.21 13.33 2.79
C LEU A 234 10.86 12.48 1.58
N VAL A 235 10.25 11.29 1.78
CA VAL A 235 9.85 10.45 0.67
C VAL A 235 8.71 11.09 -0.13
N GLU A 236 7.68 11.63 0.55
CA GLU A 236 6.60 12.39 -0.11
C GLU A 236 7.16 13.57 -0.90
N LYS A 237 8.02 14.38 -0.24
CA LYS A 237 8.67 15.53 -0.87
C LYS A 237 9.47 15.12 -2.11
N LYS A 238 10.28 14.08 -2.02
CA LYS A 238 11.09 13.60 -3.16
C LYS A 238 10.22 13.18 -4.34
N ILE A 239 9.12 12.45 -4.11
CA ILE A 239 8.19 12.06 -5.16
C ILE A 239 7.63 13.32 -5.86
N ILE A 240 7.21 14.32 -5.11
CA ILE A 240 6.70 15.58 -5.66
C ILE A 240 7.78 16.30 -6.49
N ASP A 241 9.01 16.40 -5.95
CA ASP A 241 10.13 17.07 -6.62
C ASP A 241 10.52 16.35 -7.92
N ASP A 242 10.55 15.02 -7.95
CA ASP A 242 10.89 14.22 -9.12
C ASP A 242 9.83 14.39 -10.24
N PHE A 243 8.53 14.38 -9.89
CA PHE A 243 7.49 14.67 -10.87
C PHE A 243 7.53 16.11 -11.35
N LYS A 244 7.83 17.07 -10.48
CA LYS A 244 8.01 18.47 -10.85
C LYS A 244 9.18 18.64 -11.83
N ALA A 245 10.28 17.92 -11.64
CA ALA A 245 11.43 17.95 -12.54
C ALA A 245 11.11 17.48 -13.97
N ILE A 246 10.06 16.67 -14.15
CA ILE A 246 9.57 16.22 -15.47
C ILE A 246 8.31 16.95 -15.93
N GLY A 247 7.96 18.07 -15.27
CA GLY A 247 6.91 19.00 -15.69
C GLY A 247 5.51 18.75 -15.14
N TYR A 248 5.35 17.94 -14.08
CA TYR A 248 4.06 17.67 -13.43
C TYR A 248 3.93 18.43 -12.11
N GLU A 249 2.86 19.19 -11.96
CA GLU A 249 2.46 19.73 -10.66
C GLU A 249 1.65 18.68 -9.90
N MET A 250 2.14 18.28 -8.72
CA MET A 250 1.56 17.19 -7.93
C MET A 250 0.73 17.73 -6.76
N ASN A 251 -0.35 17.03 -6.44
CA ASN A 251 -1.13 17.22 -5.24
C ASN A 251 -1.32 15.87 -4.52
N VAL A 252 -1.35 15.87 -3.18
CA VAL A 252 -1.29 14.63 -2.38
C VAL A 252 -2.34 14.64 -1.29
N MET A 253 -3.13 13.57 -1.21
CA MET A 253 -4.11 13.38 -0.15
C MET A 253 -4.12 11.93 0.34
N THR A 254 -4.39 11.72 1.63
CA THR A 254 -4.71 10.39 2.15
C THR A 254 -6.22 10.21 2.08
N LEU A 255 -6.66 9.15 1.39
CA LEU A 255 -8.06 8.79 1.23
C LEU A 255 -8.36 7.52 2.01
N CYS A 256 -9.55 7.43 2.62
CA CYS A 256 -10.07 6.22 3.22
C CYS A 256 -11.10 5.58 2.27
N ALA A 257 -10.90 4.31 1.91
CA ALA A 257 -11.78 3.62 0.98
C ALA A 257 -13.24 3.52 1.49
N ALA A 258 -13.43 3.49 2.81
CA ALA A 258 -14.77 3.44 3.42
C ALA A 258 -15.60 4.69 3.12
N ASP A 259 -14.98 5.84 2.87
CA ASP A 259 -15.65 7.09 2.50
C ASP A 259 -16.36 6.98 1.14
N TYR A 260 -16.04 5.95 0.35
CA TYR A 260 -16.52 5.74 -1.03
C TYR A 260 -17.18 4.36 -1.19
N TYR A 261 -18.06 4.00 -0.26
CA TYR A 261 -18.86 2.75 -0.25
C TYR A 261 -18.04 1.45 -0.21
N THR A 262 -16.72 1.50 -0.03
CA THR A 262 -15.95 0.27 0.20
C THR A 262 -16.17 -0.20 1.64
N PRO A 263 -16.60 -1.45 1.89
CA PRO A 263 -16.89 -1.94 3.24
C PRO A 263 -15.60 -2.24 4.04
N GLN A 264 -14.62 -1.34 3.96
CA GLN A 264 -13.28 -1.53 4.53
C GLN A 264 -12.62 -0.20 4.91
N LYS A 265 -12.14 -0.09 6.14
CA LYS A 265 -11.29 1.02 6.60
C LYS A 265 -9.86 0.81 6.05
N ARG A 266 -9.62 1.25 4.80
CA ARG A 266 -8.32 1.15 4.11
C ARG A 266 -7.86 2.52 3.68
N GLU A 267 -6.81 3.04 4.32
CA GLU A 267 -6.23 4.34 4.00
C GLU A 267 -5.09 4.18 2.99
N ARG A 268 -5.11 5.05 1.97
CA ARG A 268 -4.07 5.11 0.93
C ARG A 268 -3.68 6.55 0.64
N VAL A 269 -2.40 6.77 0.42
CA VAL A 269 -1.93 8.05 -0.09
C VAL A 269 -2.06 8.05 -1.61
N ILE A 270 -2.70 9.08 -2.11
CA ILE A 270 -2.93 9.28 -3.54
C ILE A 270 -2.25 10.57 -3.97
N PHE A 271 -1.41 10.45 -4.99
CA PHE A 271 -0.79 11.56 -5.69
C PHE A 271 -1.54 11.73 -7.01
N ILE A 272 -2.02 12.93 -7.28
CA ILE A 272 -2.61 13.30 -8.57
C ILE A 272 -1.80 14.46 -9.11
N GLY A 273 -1.33 14.35 -10.33
CA GLY A 273 -0.54 15.37 -10.99
C GLY A 273 -0.95 15.59 -12.43
N ASN A 274 -0.70 16.80 -12.96
CA ASN A 274 -0.85 17.08 -14.38
C ASN A 274 0.27 18.00 -14.87
N ARG A 275 0.48 17.98 -16.21
CA ARG A 275 1.44 18.83 -16.93
C ARG A 275 0.78 19.91 -17.80
N ILE A 276 -0.52 20.00 -17.76
CA ILE A 276 -1.33 20.85 -18.65
C ILE A 276 -1.83 22.13 -17.93
N GLY A 277 -1.31 22.42 -16.74
CA GLY A 277 -1.58 23.67 -16.02
C GLY A 277 -2.96 23.73 -15.35
N LEU A 278 -3.66 22.62 -15.20
CA LEU A 278 -4.95 22.55 -14.50
C LEU A 278 -4.76 22.32 -12.99
N LYS A 279 -5.81 22.60 -12.22
CA LYS A 279 -5.84 22.22 -10.80
C LYS A 279 -6.08 20.72 -10.66
N ASN A 280 -5.28 20.06 -9.80
CA ASN A 280 -5.53 18.69 -9.41
C ASN A 280 -6.51 18.65 -8.25
N TYR A 281 -7.60 17.89 -8.37
CA TYR A 281 -8.59 17.72 -7.32
C TYR A 281 -8.56 16.30 -6.76
N HIS A 282 -8.76 16.17 -5.46
CA HIS A 282 -9.05 14.91 -4.78
C HIS A 282 -10.53 14.84 -4.40
N PRO A 283 -11.11 13.63 -4.34
CA PRO A 283 -12.52 13.49 -3.98
C PRO A 283 -12.76 13.80 -2.49
N LEU A 284 -13.83 14.55 -2.20
CA LEU A 284 -14.35 14.62 -0.84
C LEU A 284 -15.01 13.29 -0.43
N PRO A 285 -15.03 12.94 0.87
CA PRO A 285 -15.81 11.82 1.37
C PRO A 285 -17.28 11.91 0.94
N ILE A 286 -17.84 10.81 0.45
CA ILE A 286 -19.28 10.70 0.17
C ILE A 286 -20.01 10.26 1.44
N LEU A 287 -19.47 9.25 2.15
CA LEU A 287 -20.04 8.74 3.38
C LEU A 287 -19.36 9.31 4.62
N GLN A 288 -20.13 9.53 5.66
CA GLN A 288 -19.61 9.78 7.00
C GLN A 288 -19.33 8.45 7.72
N PRO A 289 -18.49 8.44 8.77
CA PRO A 289 -18.15 7.19 9.49
C PRO A 289 -19.33 6.39 10.03
N SER A 290 -20.45 7.04 10.34
CA SER A 290 -21.72 6.41 10.78
C SER A 290 -22.49 5.72 9.66
N GLU A 291 -22.14 6.00 8.40
CA GLU A 291 -22.82 5.50 7.19
C GLU A 291 -22.01 4.40 6.49
N TYR A 292 -20.85 4.04 7.02
CA TYR A 292 -19.98 3.05 6.39
C TYR A 292 -20.67 1.69 6.24
N ILE A 293 -20.50 1.09 5.08
CA ILE A 293 -21.00 -0.24 4.78
C ILE A 293 -20.33 -1.26 5.71
N THR A 294 -21.14 -2.06 6.41
CA THR A 294 -20.64 -3.03 7.39
C THR A 294 -20.14 -4.32 6.74
N THR A 295 -19.25 -5.03 7.42
CA THR A 295 -18.81 -6.37 7.00
C THR A 295 -20.01 -7.31 6.86
N GLY A 296 -20.93 -7.30 7.84
CA GLY A 296 -22.13 -8.15 7.83
C GLY A 296 -23.03 -7.90 6.64
N ALA A 297 -23.30 -6.63 6.32
CA ALA A 297 -24.11 -6.28 5.16
C ALA A 297 -23.49 -6.75 3.83
N THR A 298 -22.17 -6.95 3.80
CA THR A 298 -21.42 -7.29 2.59
C THR A 298 -21.29 -8.79 2.35
N ILE A 299 -21.17 -9.61 3.42
CA ILE A 299 -20.82 -11.03 3.28
C ILE A 299 -21.81 -11.99 3.96
N ALA A 300 -22.91 -11.51 4.54
CA ALA A 300 -23.85 -12.36 5.28
C ALA A 300 -24.44 -13.47 4.41
N ASP A 301 -24.81 -13.19 3.17
CA ASP A 301 -25.37 -14.13 2.21
C ASP A 301 -24.38 -15.23 1.77
N LEU A 302 -23.09 -15.02 1.95
CA LEU A 302 -22.05 -16.01 1.65
C LEU A 302 -21.84 -17.04 2.77
N MET A 303 -22.39 -16.81 3.96
CA MET A 303 -22.15 -17.68 5.12
C MET A 303 -22.64 -19.10 4.90
N ASP A 304 -23.81 -19.24 4.30
CA ASP A 304 -24.48 -20.52 4.03
C ASP A 304 -24.29 -21.00 2.58
N MET A 305 -23.52 -20.23 1.78
CA MET A 305 -23.24 -20.62 0.41
C MET A 305 -22.31 -21.84 0.36
N PRO A 306 -22.67 -22.90 -0.41
CA PRO A 306 -21.76 -24.02 -0.63
C PRO A 306 -20.45 -23.57 -1.30
N GLU A 307 -19.40 -24.40 -1.15
CA GLU A 307 -18.15 -24.18 -1.89
C GLU A 307 -18.41 -24.01 -3.39
N ASN A 308 -17.93 -22.90 -3.94
CA ASN A 308 -18.04 -22.57 -5.37
C ASN A 308 -16.72 -22.00 -5.88
N LYS A 309 -15.95 -22.86 -6.56
CA LYS A 309 -14.64 -22.51 -7.13
C LYS A 309 -14.75 -21.47 -8.24
N ALA A 310 -15.81 -21.56 -9.08
CA ALA A 310 -16.02 -20.63 -10.18
C ALA A 310 -16.34 -19.21 -9.68
N PHE A 311 -16.84 -19.09 -8.45
CA PHE A 311 -17.14 -17.84 -7.79
C PHE A 311 -16.07 -17.39 -6.79
N ASN A 312 -14.91 -18.08 -6.73
CA ASN A 312 -13.84 -17.87 -5.75
C ASN A 312 -14.27 -18.03 -4.27
N HIS A 313 -15.40 -18.73 -4.01
CA HIS A 313 -15.88 -19.01 -2.66
C HIS A 313 -15.48 -20.42 -2.22
N VAL A 314 -14.25 -20.54 -1.68
CA VAL A 314 -13.69 -21.82 -1.22
C VAL A 314 -13.27 -21.69 0.24
N PRO A 315 -14.10 -22.14 1.21
CA PRO A 315 -13.77 -22.08 2.63
C PRO A 315 -12.48 -22.85 2.97
N THR A 316 -11.71 -22.33 3.90
CA THR A 316 -10.53 -23.02 4.45
C THR A 316 -10.96 -23.85 5.66
N LYS A 317 -10.65 -25.14 5.63
CA LYS A 317 -10.82 -26.02 6.80
C LYS A 317 -9.62 -25.85 7.73
N HIS A 318 -9.87 -25.56 9.00
CA HIS A 318 -8.86 -25.45 10.04
C HIS A 318 -8.93 -26.65 10.98
N ARG A 319 -7.84 -26.92 11.68
CA ARG A 319 -7.85 -27.93 12.77
C ARG A 319 -8.82 -27.48 13.87
N PRO A 320 -9.46 -28.42 14.59
CA PRO A 320 -10.48 -28.09 15.60
C PRO A 320 -10.01 -27.07 16.65
N ASP A 321 -8.76 -27.22 17.15
CA ASP A 321 -8.16 -26.29 18.12
C ASP A 321 -8.04 -24.85 17.56
N MET A 322 -7.63 -24.74 16.31
CA MET A 322 -7.53 -23.45 15.63
C MET A 322 -8.91 -22.83 15.37
N ALA A 323 -9.86 -23.64 14.89
CA ALA A 323 -11.23 -23.23 14.65
C ALA A 323 -11.89 -22.68 15.93
N GLN A 324 -11.72 -23.37 17.05
CA GLN A 324 -12.23 -22.94 18.36
C GLN A 324 -11.62 -21.59 18.79
N ARG A 325 -10.30 -21.43 18.66
CA ARG A 325 -9.61 -20.17 18.97
C ARG A 325 -10.09 -18.99 18.10
N MET A 326 -10.37 -19.25 16.82
CA MET A 326 -10.93 -18.23 15.92
C MET A 326 -12.36 -17.84 16.33
N LEU A 327 -13.17 -18.81 16.78
CA LEU A 327 -14.53 -18.55 17.22
C LEU A 327 -14.56 -17.69 18.49
N GLU A 328 -13.71 -18.00 19.46
CA GLU A 328 -13.63 -17.32 20.76
C GLU A 328 -12.92 -15.95 20.67
N LEU A 329 -12.14 -15.71 19.61
CA LEU A 329 -11.42 -14.46 19.45
C LEU A 329 -12.41 -13.28 19.34
N PRO A 330 -12.27 -12.21 20.15
CA PRO A 330 -13.08 -11.01 20.01
C PRO A 330 -12.87 -10.33 18.65
N GLU A 331 -13.93 -9.70 18.13
CA GLU A 331 -13.86 -8.88 16.89
C GLU A 331 -12.82 -7.76 17.05
N GLY A 332 -12.08 -7.46 16.00
CA GLY A 332 -11.02 -6.44 15.99
C GLY A 332 -9.69 -6.89 16.58
N GLN A 333 -9.60 -8.08 17.19
CA GLN A 333 -8.35 -8.62 17.75
C GLN A 333 -7.63 -9.57 16.78
N SER A 334 -6.30 -9.69 16.93
CA SER A 334 -5.47 -10.65 16.22
C SER A 334 -5.28 -11.93 17.00
N LEU A 335 -5.27 -13.09 16.31
CA LEU A 335 -5.11 -14.41 16.92
C LEU A 335 -3.74 -14.61 17.58
N TYR A 336 -2.74 -13.89 17.12
CA TYR A 336 -1.36 -13.97 17.60
C TYR A 336 -0.93 -12.64 18.22
N LYS A 337 -0.41 -12.69 19.44
CA LYS A 337 0.18 -11.53 20.12
C LYS A 337 1.43 -11.06 19.36
N GLY A 338 1.57 -9.75 19.18
CA GLY A 338 2.70 -9.15 18.44
C GLY A 338 2.46 -8.91 16.95
N TYR A 339 1.33 -9.38 16.43
CA TYR A 339 0.88 -9.06 15.05
C TYR A 339 -0.38 -8.23 15.14
N SER A 340 -0.29 -6.93 14.88
CA SER A 340 -1.45 -6.03 14.95
C SER A 340 -2.48 -6.27 13.84
N ASP A 341 -2.05 -6.85 12.72
CA ASP A 341 -2.84 -6.87 11.50
C ASP A 341 -3.03 -8.26 10.87
N ALA A 342 -2.12 -9.24 11.12
CA ALA A 342 -2.27 -10.59 10.61
C ALA A 342 -3.26 -11.38 11.47
N TRP A 343 -4.07 -12.25 10.87
CA TRP A 343 -5.07 -13.07 11.54
C TRP A 343 -6.05 -12.26 12.40
N LYS A 344 -6.40 -11.06 11.95
CA LYS A 344 -7.33 -10.19 12.66
C LYS A 344 -8.76 -10.58 12.35
N LYS A 345 -9.59 -10.73 13.40
CA LYS A 345 -11.03 -10.99 13.24
C LYS A 345 -11.73 -9.71 12.83
N CYS A 346 -12.41 -9.74 11.67
CA CYS A 346 -13.15 -8.58 11.19
C CYS A 346 -14.33 -8.25 12.12
N PRO A 347 -14.72 -6.97 12.31
CA PRO A 347 -15.95 -6.62 12.99
C PRO A 347 -17.15 -6.95 12.09
N TRP A 348 -18.29 -7.34 12.68
CA TRP A 348 -19.52 -7.64 11.94
C TRP A 348 -20.35 -6.38 11.62
N ASN A 349 -20.55 -5.54 12.63
CA ASN A 349 -21.43 -4.38 12.56
C ASN A 349 -20.71 -3.07 12.16
N GLU A 350 -19.48 -3.18 11.69
CA GLU A 350 -18.67 -2.07 11.19
C GLU A 350 -18.04 -2.41 9.85
N ALA A 351 -17.48 -1.40 9.17
CA ALA A 351 -16.61 -1.63 8.02
C ALA A 351 -15.39 -2.45 8.46
N SER A 352 -14.97 -3.39 7.62
CA SER A 352 -13.88 -4.31 7.94
C SER A 352 -12.57 -3.58 8.21
N CYS A 353 -11.66 -4.22 8.96
CA CYS A 353 -10.27 -3.81 8.99
C CYS A 353 -9.65 -3.97 7.60
N THR A 354 -8.47 -3.38 7.38
CA THR A 354 -7.75 -3.53 6.10
C THR A 354 -7.56 -4.99 5.74
N ILE A 355 -8.11 -5.39 4.60
CA ILE A 355 -7.96 -6.74 4.04
C ILE A 355 -6.53 -6.90 3.54
N LYS A 356 -5.87 -7.94 4.05
CA LYS A 356 -4.47 -8.24 3.74
C LYS A 356 -4.28 -9.72 3.46
N GLU A 357 -3.37 -10.02 2.57
CA GLU A 357 -2.66 -11.28 2.53
C GLU A 357 -1.20 -10.98 2.84
N ASN A 358 -0.74 -11.46 3.98
CA ASN A 358 0.62 -11.18 4.44
C ASN A 358 1.24 -12.49 4.95
N HIS A 359 2.08 -13.12 4.12
CA HIS A 359 2.79 -14.35 4.48
C HIS A 359 1.88 -15.47 5.04
N GLY A 360 0.68 -15.63 4.47
CA GLY A 360 -0.30 -16.65 4.90
C GLY A 360 -1.25 -16.20 6.02
N GLY A 361 -1.20 -14.92 6.42
CA GLY A 361 -2.07 -14.35 7.44
C GLY A 361 -3.30 -13.66 6.84
N VAL A 362 -4.36 -14.41 6.60
CA VAL A 362 -5.65 -13.89 6.12
C VAL A 362 -6.53 -13.43 7.28
N ASN A 363 -7.38 -12.42 7.09
CA ASN A 363 -8.34 -11.96 8.07
C ASN A 363 -9.34 -13.08 8.44
N ILE A 364 -9.73 -13.13 9.73
CA ILE A 364 -10.67 -14.12 10.26
C ILE A 364 -12.10 -13.62 10.04
N HIS A 365 -12.98 -14.56 9.62
CA HIS A 365 -14.41 -14.29 9.47
C HIS A 365 -15.06 -13.94 10.83
N PRO A 366 -15.90 -12.91 10.92
CA PRO A 366 -16.46 -12.46 12.22
C PRO A 366 -17.36 -13.49 12.90
N ARG A 367 -18.06 -14.35 12.17
CA ARG A 367 -19.07 -15.29 12.69
C ARG A 367 -18.70 -16.75 12.52
N LEU A 368 -17.81 -17.10 11.59
CA LEU A 368 -17.46 -18.48 11.29
C LEU A 368 -16.04 -18.81 11.77
N PRO A 369 -15.75 -20.05 12.22
CA PRO A 369 -14.46 -20.46 12.75
C PRO A 369 -13.42 -20.71 11.65
N ARG A 370 -13.25 -19.74 10.75
CA ARG A 370 -12.35 -19.82 9.60
C ARG A 370 -11.88 -18.43 9.15
N VAL A 371 -10.87 -18.41 8.33
CA VAL A 371 -10.49 -17.21 7.59
C VAL A 371 -11.49 -16.88 6.49
N LEU A 372 -11.46 -15.65 6.01
CA LEU A 372 -12.27 -15.21 4.86
C LEU A 372 -11.92 -16.01 3.61
N THR A 373 -12.91 -16.26 2.76
CA THR A 373 -12.71 -16.77 1.41
C THR A 373 -12.23 -15.66 0.47
N ALA A 374 -11.75 -16.03 -0.71
CA ALA A 374 -11.36 -15.04 -1.71
C ALA A 374 -12.55 -14.15 -2.12
N ARG A 375 -13.76 -14.72 -2.28
CA ARG A 375 -14.95 -13.93 -2.60
C ARG A 375 -15.34 -12.95 -1.49
N GLU A 376 -15.32 -13.39 -0.24
CA GLU A 376 -15.57 -12.50 0.90
C GLU A 376 -14.56 -11.35 0.95
N MET A 377 -13.26 -11.64 0.77
CA MET A 377 -12.23 -10.61 0.68
C MET A 377 -12.44 -9.66 -0.49
N ALA A 378 -12.82 -10.21 -1.67
CA ALA A 378 -13.07 -9.41 -2.88
C ALA A 378 -14.24 -8.43 -2.68
N ARG A 379 -15.36 -8.87 -2.08
CA ARG A 379 -16.48 -7.99 -1.77
C ARG A 379 -16.08 -6.90 -0.75
N LEU A 380 -15.31 -7.26 0.29
CA LEU A 380 -14.79 -6.29 1.25
C LEU A 380 -13.79 -5.30 0.64
N GLN A 381 -13.18 -5.65 -0.48
CA GLN A 381 -12.37 -4.75 -1.32
C GLN A 381 -13.21 -4.05 -2.41
N SER A 382 -14.54 -4.18 -2.38
CA SER A 382 -15.46 -3.60 -3.37
C SER A 382 -15.33 -4.12 -4.82
N PHE A 383 -14.73 -5.30 -5.04
CA PHE A 383 -14.83 -5.95 -6.34
C PHE A 383 -16.24 -6.45 -6.58
N PRO A 384 -16.81 -6.25 -7.78
CA PRO A 384 -18.12 -6.80 -8.13
C PRO A 384 -18.07 -8.33 -8.25
N ASP A 385 -19.21 -8.98 -8.16
CA ASP A 385 -19.29 -10.44 -8.10
C ASP A 385 -18.95 -11.15 -9.42
N ASP A 386 -19.09 -10.46 -10.53
CA ASP A 386 -18.65 -10.92 -11.86
C ASP A 386 -17.14 -10.85 -12.07
N PHE A 387 -16.42 -10.14 -11.19
CA PHE A 387 -14.95 -10.07 -11.23
C PHE A 387 -14.36 -11.36 -10.66
N ILE A 388 -13.76 -12.19 -11.49
CA ILE A 388 -13.26 -13.52 -11.11
C ILE A 388 -11.73 -13.52 -11.05
N PHE A 389 -11.20 -14.03 -9.95
CA PHE A 389 -9.76 -14.16 -9.74
C PHE A 389 -9.27 -15.53 -10.21
N GLU A 390 -8.23 -15.54 -11.02
CA GLU A 390 -7.59 -16.73 -11.57
C GLU A 390 -6.40 -17.20 -10.71
N GLY A 391 -5.99 -18.43 -10.94
CA GLY A 391 -4.87 -19.07 -10.26
C GLY A 391 -5.25 -19.81 -8.98
N PRO A 392 -4.26 -20.42 -8.30
CA PRO A 392 -4.48 -21.11 -7.03
C PRO A 392 -5.02 -20.19 -5.94
N LYS A 393 -5.80 -20.73 -5.00
CA LYS A 393 -6.47 -19.97 -3.91
C LYS A 393 -5.53 -18.98 -3.20
N ASN A 394 -4.34 -19.42 -2.81
CA ASN A 394 -3.38 -18.54 -2.14
C ASN A 394 -2.97 -17.34 -3.00
N LYS A 395 -2.87 -17.53 -4.31
CA LYS A 395 -2.55 -16.46 -5.26
C LYS A 395 -3.74 -15.51 -5.46
N GLN A 396 -4.98 -16.01 -5.43
CA GLN A 396 -6.18 -15.18 -5.42
C GLN A 396 -6.20 -14.26 -4.20
N LEU A 397 -5.89 -14.78 -2.99
CA LEU A 397 -5.83 -13.99 -1.76
C LEU A 397 -4.78 -12.86 -1.83
N VAL A 398 -3.58 -13.16 -2.40
CA VAL A 398 -2.51 -12.16 -2.63
C VAL A 398 -2.99 -11.05 -3.56
N GLN A 399 -3.61 -11.42 -4.68
CA GLN A 399 -4.15 -10.45 -5.65
C GLN A 399 -5.15 -9.48 -5.00
N ILE A 400 -6.09 -10.03 -4.22
CA ILE A 400 -7.13 -9.24 -3.55
C ILE A 400 -6.53 -8.36 -2.46
N GLY A 401 -5.65 -8.90 -1.62
CA GLY A 401 -5.06 -8.15 -0.51
C GLY A 401 -4.20 -6.97 -0.95
N ASN A 402 -3.52 -7.10 -2.10
CA ASN A 402 -2.67 -6.05 -2.65
C ASN A 402 -3.44 -5.01 -3.47
N ALA A 403 -4.66 -5.31 -3.91
CA ALA A 403 -5.42 -4.43 -4.80
C ALA A 403 -5.79 -3.08 -4.16
N VAL A 404 -5.88 -2.07 -5.00
CA VAL A 404 -6.65 -0.85 -4.71
C VAL A 404 -8.14 -1.19 -4.82
N PRO A 405 -8.99 -0.84 -3.85
CA PRO A 405 -10.43 -1.09 -3.97
C PRO A 405 -11.02 -0.39 -5.20
N PRO A 406 -11.79 -1.09 -6.05
CA PRO A 406 -12.39 -0.48 -7.24
C PRO A 406 -13.20 0.79 -6.97
N LEU A 407 -13.98 0.85 -5.88
CA LEU A 407 -14.75 2.05 -5.56
C LEU A 407 -13.86 3.23 -5.13
N LEU A 408 -12.71 2.98 -4.51
CA LEU A 408 -11.70 4.03 -4.29
C LEU A 408 -11.09 4.50 -5.62
N GLY A 409 -10.79 3.56 -6.53
CA GLY A 409 -10.33 3.88 -7.89
C GLY A 409 -11.34 4.72 -8.67
N LYS A 410 -12.65 4.40 -8.54
CA LYS A 410 -13.76 5.19 -9.13
C LYS A 410 -13.75 6.63 -8.59
N ALA A 411 -13.62 6.82 -7.29
CA ALA A 411 -13.56 8.14 -6.68
C ALA A 411 -12.38 8.97 -7.23
N ILE A 412 -11.21 8.35 -7.34
CA ILE A 412 -10.00 8.98 -7.90
C ILE A 412 -10.22 9.34 -9.37
N GLY A 413 -10.78 8.42 -10.18
CA GLY A 413 -11.05 8.65 -11.59
C GLY A 413 -12.03 9.82 -11.81
N LEU A 414 -13.11 9.90 -11.04
CA LEU A 414 -14.06 11.03 -11.10
C LEU A 414 -13.38 12.36 -10.75
N ALA A 415 -12.53 12.39 -9.73
CA ALA A 415 -11.82 13.62 -9.36
C ALA A 415 -10.82 14.07 -10.46
N VAL A 416 -10.15 13.15 -11.14
CA VAL A 416 -9.27 13.46 -12.27
C VAL A 416 -10.09 13.96 -13.46
N ARG A 417 -11.22 13.34 -13.79
CA ARG A 417 -12.15 13.82 -14.82
C ARG A 417 -12.64 15.24 -14.52
N TYR A 418 -13.00 15.51 -13.27
CA TYR A 418 -13.37 16.88 -12.85
C TYR A 418 -12.19 17.86 -13.04
N SER A 419 -10.97 17.43 -12.71
CA SER A 419 -9.75 18.23 -12.95
C SER A 419 -9.59 18.59 -14.42
N ASN A 420 -9.93 17.67 -15.32
CA ASN A 420 -9.88 17.85 -16.77
C ASN A 420 -11.12 18.56 -17.36
N LYS A 421 -12.11 18.94 -16.54
CA LYS A 421 -13.40 19.52 -16.98
C LYS A 421 -14.20 18.58 -17.90
N ASP A 422 -14.10 17.28 -17.66
CA ASP A 422 -14.75 16.19 -18.39
C ASP A 422 -16.02 15.65 -17.66
N LEU A 423 -16.48 16.38 -16.64
CA LEU A 423 -17.69 16.09 -15.83
C LEU A 423 -18.60 17.29 -15.75
#